data_a16ee0725c548e553d148379fcd79cf5
#
_entry.id   a16ee0725c548e553d148379fcd79cf5
#
_cell.length_a   1.000
_cell.length_b   1.000
_cell.length_c   1.000
_cell.angle_alpha   90.00
_cell.angle_beta   90.00
_cell.angle_gamma   90.00
#
_symmetry.space_group_name_H-M   'P 1'
#
loop_
_entity.id
_entity.type
_entity.pdbx_description
1 polymer ?
#
loop_
_entity_poly.entity_id
_entity_poly.type
_entity_poly.pdbx_seq_one_letter_code
_entity_poly.pdbx_strand_id
1 'polypeptide(L)'
;MNKLVNIFVGENDSGKTTILEALSMGLTGKINGASIISKLNVDWFNLNVRNQYIDEVKKGGKPELPSIDIEIFFEGLSVKDSHFQHYKGTNNSLIEDAVGVKLSIKFNDEYSETYKQLLKEKKIIDIPVELYKVEFSSFAQPEYYFTKTANKIVSIDTTKKDYGAVLSRFVSNSIANYLSEEDETNLRLAYRGNRKEFIDSPVVAGLNSKLKEEYKFGNKEISLNLREGEIDDWKKEMSLSVDKIPFENAGFGTQNMIKSEMVFNQNIDVDFLILEEPENNLSYSNMSMLISKLSDNETKQIFISTHSSYVANKLGLNHIHLVSNMTTKPLTELPKEAYEFFVKLPGYNTLRVLLANKIILVEGPADELIVQRAYLDTYRKLPIDDGIDVMAVNGTSFKSYCELAKLIKKKIVIVTDNDGSLQEVQKRYGNYNDIVSLCVEEDETLNTLEPSVLKENKEAFDNFKDIIYRGNKDLNYEELCEFMLKNKTEWAMRVFLSEEKISYPSYIKKAIGADIDEK
;
A
#
# COMPACT_ATOMS: atom_id res chain seq x y z
N MET A 1 16.93 -2.75 1.28
CA MET A 1 16.22 -1.46 1.37
C MET A 1 17.15 -0.32 0.95
N ASN A 2 16.60 0.76 0.36
CA ASN A 2 17.39 1.95 0.05
C ASN A 2 17.70 2.74 1.32
N LYS A 3 18.81 3.50 1.29
CA LYS A 3 19.29 4.23 2.46
C LYS A 3 18.33 5.35 2.93
N LEU A 4 17.68 6.05 2.01
CA LEU A 4 16.83 7.19 2.33
C LEU A 4 15.35 6.93 2.08
N VAL A 5 14.97 6.58 0.85
CA VAL A 5 13.56 6.42 0.47
C VAL A 5 13.30 4.99 0.02
N ASN A 6 12.20 4.41 0.47
CA ASN A 6 11.71 3.09 0.09
C ASN A 6 10.22 3.19 -0.20
N ILE A 7 9.81 2.86 -1.42
CA ILE A 7 8.44 2.99 -1.89
C ILE A 7 7.89 1.61 -2.19
N PHE A 8 6.88 1.19 -1.46
CA PHE A 8 6.20 -0.08 -1.67
C PHE A 8 5.01 0.10 -2.60
N VAL A 9 5.05 -0.59 -3.73
CA VAL A 9 4.00 -0.57 -4.75
C VAL A 9 3.54 -1.99 -5.04
N GLY A 10 2.24 -2.19 -5.18
CA GLY A 10 1.64 -3.48 -5.47
C GLY A 10 0.12 -3.39 -5.52
N GLU A 11 -0.54 -4.47 -5.89
CA GLU A 11 -2.01 -4.58 -5.90
C GLU A 11 -2.59 -4.34 -4.49
N ASN A 12 -3.92 -4.14 -4.44
CA ASN A 12 -4.61 -4.17 -3.16
C ASN A 12 -4.40 -5.55 -2.52
N ASP A 13 -4.31 -5.57 -1.20
CA ASP A 13 -4.09 -6.79 -0.40
C ASP A 13 -2.75 -7.51 -0.67
N SER A 14 -1.82 -6.88 -1.40
CA SER A 14 -0.48 -7.45 -1.64
C SER A 14 0.42 -7.51 -0.40
N GLY A 15 0.04 -6.83 0.69
CA GLY A 15 0.78 -6.80 1.96
C GLY A 15 1.59 -5.53 2.20
N LYS A 16 1.38 -4.43 1.48
CA LYS A 16 2.09 -3.15 1.69
C LYS A 16 1.91 -2.62 3.11
N THR A 17 0.66 -2.50 3.57
CA THR A 17 0.33 -2.09 4.95
C THR A 17 0.96 -3.03 5.97
N THR A 18 0.91 -4.34 5.73
CA THR A 18 1.54 -5.35 6.62
C THR A 18 3.04 -5.12 6.77
N ILE A 19 3.75 -4.77 5.70
CA ILE A 19 5.18 -4.44 5.75
C ILE A 19 5.42 -3.20 6.62
N LEU A 20 4.64 -2.13 6.42
CA LEU A 20 4.78 -0.90 7.19
C LEU A 20 4.41 -1.10 8.68
N GLU A 21 3.36 -1.87 8.96
CA GLU A 21 2.99 -2.24 10.33
C GLU A 21 4.06 -3.11 10.98
N ALA A 22 4.62 -4.08 10.27
CA ALA A 22 5.72 -4.92 10.77
C ALA A 22 6.97 -4.07 11.09
N LEU A 23 7.33 -3.13 10.21
CA LEU A 23 8.42 -2.17 10.47
C LEU A 23 8.11 -1.33 11.71
N SER A 24 6.90 -0.80 11.82
CA SER A 24 6.48 -0.02 13.00
C SER A 24 6.55 -0.86 14.27
N MET A 25 6.01 -2.08 14.26
CA MET A 25 6.06 -2.99 15.42
C MET A 25 7.50 -3.36 15.80
N GLY A 26 8.30 -3.77 14.81
CA GLY A 26 9.69 -4.17 15.04
C GLY A 26 10.58 -3.03 15.50
N LEU A 27 10.32 -1.80 15.12
CA LEU A 27 11.10 -0.62 15.53
C LEU A 27 10.57 0.04 16.81
N THR A 28 9.30 -0.06 17.16
CA THR A 28 8.71 0.65 18.31
C THR A 28 8.21 -0.22 19.44
N GLY A 29 7.99 -1.52 19.21
CA GLY A 29 7.26 -2.38 20.13
C GLY A 29 5.79 -2.05 20.26
N LYS A 30 5.25 -1.27 19.34
CA LYS A 30 3.86 -0.78 19.39
C LYS A 30 3.24 -0.83 18.02
N ILE A 31 1.92 -0.97 17.99
CA ILE A 31 1.11 -0.80 16.80
C ILE A 31 0.13 0.35 17.03
N ASN A 32 0.15 1.35 16.15
CA ASN A 32 -0.68 2.56 16.26
C ASN A 32 -0.62 3.20 17.68
N GLY A 33 0.58 3.21 18.28
CA GLY A 33 0.81 3.75 19.62
C GLY A 33 0.36 2.88 20.79
N ALA A 34 -0.34 1.76 20.55
CA ALA A 34 -0.79 0.82 21.57
C ALA A 34 0.19 -0.35 21.75
N SER A 35 0.13 -1.01 22.91
CA SER A 35 0.89 -2.26 23.14
C SER A 35 0.45 -3.34 22.17
N ILE A 36 1.41 -4.07 21.58
CA ILE A 36 1.15 -5.16 20.65
C ILE A 36 0.25 -6.22 21.27
N ILE A 37 0.53 -6.65 22.51
CA ILE A 37 -0.27 -7.68 23.19
C ILE A 37 -1.74 -7.28 23.37
N SER A 38 -2.02 -5.98 23.53
CA SER A 38 -3.40 -5.50 23.69
C SER A 38 -4.20 -5.45 22.39
N LYS A 39 -3.51 -5.56 21.23
CA LYS A 39 -4.09 -5.50 19.89
C LYS A 39 -3.96 -6.83 19.15
N LEU A 40 -3.25 -7.79 19.72
CA LEU A 40 -3.04 -9.11 19.12
C LEU A 40 -4.38 -9.80 18.87
N ASN A 41 -4.56 -10.27 17.64
CA ASN A 41 -5.70 -11.07 17.25
C ASN A 41 -5.29 -12.15 16.24
N VAL A 42 -6.19 -13.08 16.00
CA VAL A 42 -5.96 -14.25 15.13
C VAL A 42 -5.74 -13.89 13.65
N ASP A 43 -6.23 -12.73 13.22
CA ASP A 43 -6.14 -12.29 11.82
C ASP A 43 -4.72 -11.79 11.43
N TRP A 44 -3.82 -11.67 12.41
CA TRP A 44 -2.40 -11.37 12.13
C TRP A 44 -1.64 -12.59 11.63
N PHE A 45 -2.17 -13.80 11.88
CA PHE A 45 -1.55 -15.02 11.38
C PHE A 45 -1.94 -15.29 9.93
N ASN A 46 -0.99 -15.81 9.15
CA ASN A 46 -1.25 -16.20 7.76
C ASN A 46 -2.43 -17.18 7.70
N LEU A 47 -3.40 -16.91 6.82
CA LEU A 47 -4.64 -17.67 6.73
C LEU A 47 -4.40 -19.18 6.49
N ASN A 48 -3.40 -19.54 5.68
CA ASN A 48 -3.08 -20.96 5.43
C ASN A 48 -2.53 -21.63 6.68
N VAL A 49 -1.65 -20.95 7.43
CA VAL A 49 -1.10 -21.46 8.70
C VAL A 49 -2.20 -21.61 9.74
N ARG A 50 -3.09 -20.61 9.85
CA ARG A 50 -4.26 -20.64 10.73
C ARG A 50 -5.18 -21.81 10.40
N ASN A 51 -5.53 -21.99 9.13
CA ASN A 51 -6.40 -23.08 8.68
C ASN A 51 -5.76 -24.45 8.94
N GLN A 52 -4.47 -24.61 8.67
CA GLN A 52 -3.73 -25.83 8.95
C GLN A 52 -3.78 -26.16 10.45
N TYR A 53 -3.51 -25.19 11.32
CA TYR A 53 -3.60 -25.34 12.77
C TYR A 53 -5.00 -25.81 13.20
N ILE A 54 -6.06 -25.14 12.72
CA ILE A 54 -7.45 -25.47 13.05
C ILE A 54 -7.80 -26.90 12.59
N ASP A 55 -7.39 -27.29 11.40
CA ASP A 55 -7.68 -28.63 10.84
C ASP A 55 -6.98 -29.74 11.63
N GLU A 56 -5.75 -29.50 12.06
CA GLU A 56 -5.02 -30.46 12.92
C GLU A 56 -5.67 -30.60 14.30
N VAL A 57 -6.11 -29.50 14.91
CA VAL A 57 -6.86 -29.53 16.17
C VAL A 57 -8.17 -30.32 16.01
N LYS A 58 -8.93 -30.09 14.93
CA LYS A 58 -10.18 -30.83 14.66
C LYS A 58 -9.98 -32.32 14.48
N LYS A 59 -8.85 -32.73 13.92
CA LYS A 59 -8.46 -34.15 13.79
C LYS A 59 -8.01 -34.79 15.11
N GLY A 60 -7.96 -34.03 16.19
CA GLY A 60 -7.48 -34.49 17.51
C GLY A 60 -5.95 -34.56 17.58
N GLY A 61 -5.25 -33.91 16.69
CA GLY A 61 -3.80 -33.74 16.71
C GLY A 61 -3.35 -32.78 17.84
N LYS A 62 -2.03 -32.64 17.95
CA LYS A 62 -1.36 -31.65 18.79
C LYS A 62 -0.50 -30.78 17.87
N PRO A 63 -1.10 -29.83 17.13
CA PRO A 63 -0.35 -29.00 16.21
C PRO A 63 0.66 -28.12 16.97
N GLU A 64 1.74 -27.80 16.29
CA GLU A 64 2.66 -26.76 16.73
C GLU A 64 1.94 -25.40 16.65
N LEU A 65 2.07 -24.62 17.72
CA LEU A 65 1.46 -23.29 17.79
C LEU A 65 2.24 -22.32 16.91
N PRO A 66 1.59 -21.66 15.94
CA PRO A 66 2.29 -20.77 15.03
C PRO A 66 2.85 -19.54 15.75
N SER A 67 3.95 -18.99 15.25
CA SER A 67 4.55 -17.74 15.74
C SER A 67 4.62 -16.68 14.63
N ILE A 68 4.80 -15.41 15.06
CA ILE A 68 5.11 -14.30 14.18
C ILE A 68 6.46 -13.74 14.64
N ASP A 69 7.44 -13.77 13.74
CA ASP A 69 8.78 -13.25 13.98
C ASP A 69 9.07 -12.10 12.99
N ILE A 70 9.47 -10.95 13.54
CA ILE A 70 9.87 -9.77 12.77
C ILE A 70 11.31 -9.46 13.12
N GLU A 71 12.19 -9.54 12.14
CA GLU A 71 13.62 -9.23 12.29
C GLU A 71 13.98 -8.03 11.42
N ILE A 72 14.61 -7.03 12.03
CA ILE A 72 15.07 -5.83 11.34
C ILE A 72 16.58 -5.73 11.46
N PHE A 73 17.25 -5.84 10.32
CA PHE A 73 18.68 -5.71 10.19
C PHE A 73 19.04 -4.24 9.90
N PHE A 74 19.97 -3.70 10.66
CA PHE A 74 20.48 -2.35 10.47
C PHE A 74 21.79 -2.39 9.70
N GLU A 75 21.89 -1.61 8.63
CA GLU A 75 23.07 -1.54 7.76
C GLU A 75 23.57 -0.09 7.62
N GLY A 76 24.81 0.07 7.16
CA GLY A 76 25.37 1.37 6.81
C GLY A 76 26.00 2.15 7.96
N LEU A 77 25.83 3.47 7.97
CA LEU A 77 26.50 4.36 8.95
C LEU A 77 26.01 4.16 10.38
N SER A 78 24.76 3.78 10.57
CA SER A 78 24.18 3.47 11.86
C SER A 78 24.87 2.31 12.59
N VAL A 79 25.46 1.37 11.83
CA VAL A 79 26.23 0.24 12.40
C VAL A 79 27.54 0.69 13.04
N LYS A 80 28.10 1.84 12.64
CA LYS A 80 29.36 2.40 13.19
C LYS A 80 29.12 3.28 14.42
N ASP A 81 27.87 3.66 14.69
CA ASP A 81 27.50 4.42 15.88
C ASP A 81 27.61 3.51 17.10
N SER A 82 28.30 3.98 18.17
CA SER A 82 28.46 3.24 19.42
C SER A 82 27.15 2.79 20.05
N HIS A 83 26.05 3.51 19.80
CA HIS A 83 24.71 3.16 20.28
C HIS A 83 24.17 1.86 19.66
N PHE A 84 24.54 1.52 18.42
CA PHE A 84 24.05 0.32 17.74
C PHE A 84 24.93 -0.92 17.97
N GLN A 85 26.12 -0.76 18.54
CA GLN A 85 26.98 -1.91 18.85
C GLN A 85 26.36 -2.89 19.86
N HIS A 86 25.48 -2.39 20.74
CA HIS A 86 24.74 -3.21 21.71
C HIS A 86 23.66 -4.11 21.06
N TYR A 87 23.38 -3.92 19.76
CA TYR A 87 22.42 -4.72 19.00
C TYR A 87 23.10 -5.76 18.10
N LYS A 88 24.44 -5.86 18.15
CA LYS A 88 25.19 -6.74 17.28
C LYS A 88 25.33 -8.14 17.86
N GLY A 89 24.88 -9.16 17.13
CA GLY A 89 24.96 -10.56 17.52
C GLY A 89 24.34 -11.50 16.52
N THR A 90 24.20 -12.76 16.91
CA THR A 90 23.75 -13.87 16.06
C THR A 90 22.32 -14.34 16.36
N ASN A 91 21.59 -13.66 17.24
CA ASN A 91 20.19 -14.02 17.58
C ASN A 91 19.23 -13.56 16.47
N ASN A 92 19.41 -14.10 15.26
CA ASN A 92 18.58 -13.85 14.07
C ASN A 92 18.43 -15.13 13.25
N SER A 93 17.47 -15.14 12.33
CA SER A 93 17.13 -16.31 11.49
C SER A 93 18.25 -16.72 10.54
N LEU A 94 19.15 -15.81 10.16
CA LEU A 94 20.29 -16.08 9.29
C LEU A 94 21.51 -16.60 10.05
N ILE A 95 21.50 -16.51 11.40
CA ILE A 95 22.65 -16.86 12.28
C ILE A 95 23.90 -16.05 11.90
N GLU A 96 23.71 -14.83 11.39
CA GLU A 96 24.79 -13.93 10.99
C GLU A 96 25.12 -12.95 12.12
N ASP A 97 26.42 -12.61 12.27
CA ASP A 97 26.86 -11.57 13.21
C ASP A 97 26.49 -10.19 12.66
N ALA A 98 25.24 -9.79 12.89
CA ALA A 98 24.63 -8.59 12.36
C ALA A 98 24.08 -7.69 13.47
N VAL A 99 23.86 -6.42 13.13
CA VAL A 99 23.19 -5.46 14.03
C VAL A 99 21.72 -5.47 13.73
N GLY A 100 20.87 -5.69 14.74
CA GLY A 100 19.43 -5.70 14.51
C GLY A 100 18.60 -5.98 15.74
N VAL A 101 17.30 -6.00 15.51
CA VAL A 101 16.26 -6.27 16.52
C VAL A 101 15.32 -7.34 16.05
N LYS A 102 14.75 -8.07 17.00
CA LYS A 102 13.78 -9.13 16.78
C LYS A 102 12.57 -8.92 17.68
N LEU A 103 11.40 -8.95 17.08
CA LEU A 103 10.11 -9.08 17.75
C LEU A 103 9.58 -10.48 17.52
N SER A 104 9.22 -11.20 18.56
CA SER A 104 8.59 -12.51 18.49
C SER A 104 7.24 -12.51 19.21
N ILE A 105 6.20 -12.90 18.50
CA ILE A 105 4.87 -13.17 19.07
C ILE A 105 4.68 -14.68 19.03
N LYS A 106 4.74 -15.29 20.19
CA LYS A 106 4.75 -16.75 20.32
C LYS A 106 3.97 -17.22 21.55
N PHE A 107 3.64 -18.49 21.56
CA PHE A 107 3.00 -19.13 22.70
C PHE A 107 3.85 -18.95 23.97
N ASN A 108 3.19 -18.67 25.11
CA ASN A 108 3.85 -18.61 26.40
C ASN A 108 3.82 -19.99 27.07
N ASP A 109 5.00 -20.60 27.21
CA ASP A 109 5.16 -21.95 27.77
C ASP A 109 4.60 -22.10 29.18
N GLU A 110 4.44 -21.02 29.93
CA GLU A 110 3.77 -21.03 31.25
C GLU A 110 2.32 -21.52 31.17
N TYR A 111 1.66 -21.36 30.02
CA TYR A 111 0.29 -21.82 29.78
C TYR A 111 0.19 -23.23 29.17
N SER A 112 1.30 -23.99 29.12
CA SER A 112 1.32 -25.33 28.50
C SER A 112 0.27 -26.29 29.08
N GLU A 113 0.05 -26.28 30.37
CA GLU A 113 -0.97 -27.14 31.02
C GLU A 113 -2.40 -26.66 30.70
N THR A 114 -2.61 -25.35 30.70
CA THR A 114 -3.89 -24.74 30.30
C THR A 114 -4.23 -25.10 28.85
N TYR A 115 -3.27 -24.98 27.94
CA TYR A 115 -3.44 -25.35 26.53
C TYR A 115 -3.79 -26.83 26.36
N LYS A 116 -3.08 -27.76 27.05
CA LYS A 116 -3.37 -29.19 27.02
C LYS A 116 -4.79 -29.51 27.55
N GLN A 117 -5.24 -28.79 28.58
CA GLN A 117 -6.60 -28.94 29.12
C GLN A 117 -7.64 -28.48 28.09
N LEU A 118 -7.47 -27.31 27.47
CA LEU A 118 -8.36 -26.79 26.45
C LEU A 118 -8.46 -27.72 25.22
N LEU A 119 -7.36 -28.36 24.82
CA LEU A 119 -7.36 -29.38 23.75
C LEU A 119 -8.19 -30.60 24.15
N LYS A 120 -8.02 -31.12 25.36
CA LYS A 120 -8.80 -32.27 25.87
C LYS A 120 -10.30 -31.96 25.93
N GLU A 121 -10.65 -30.75 26.35
CA GLU A 121 -12.03 -30.27 26.46
C GLU A 121 -12.64 -29.86 25.12
N LYS A 122 -11.87 -29.91 24.02
CA LYS A 122 -12.25 -29.47 22.65
C LYS A 122 -12.77 -28.02 22.61
N LYS A 123 -12.20 -27.16 23.44
CA LYS A 123 -12.56 -25.72 23.53
C LYS A 123 -11.77 -24.83 22.60
N ILE A 124 -10.74 -25.34 21.93
CA ILE A 124 -9.95 -24.59 20.98
C ILE A 124 -10.67 -24.58 19.63
N ILE A 125 -11.11 -23.41 19.23
CA ILE A 125 -11.78 -23.16 17.94
C ILE A 125 -10.91 -22.42 16.96
N ASP A 126 -9.83 -21.75 17.45
CA ASP A 126 -8.87 -20.96 16.68
C ASP A 126 -7.53 -20.91 17.41
N ILE A 127 -6.53 -20.19 16.86
CA ILE A 127 -5.26 -19.94 17.54
C ILE A 127 -5.54 -19.22 18.87
N PRO A 128 -5.15 -19.78 20.03
CA PRO A 128 -5.45 -19.20 21.34
C PRO A 128 -4.50 -18.04 21.66
N VAL A 129 -4.68 -16.90 20.99
CA VAL A 129 -3.81 -15.71 21.11
C VAL A 129 -3.72 -15.15 22.54
N GLU A 130 -4.69 -15.46 23.38
CA GLU A 130 -4.73 -15.11 24.81
C GLU A 130 -3.61 -15.79 25.61
N LEU A 131 -3.05 -16.88 25.07
CA LEU A 131 -1.96 -17.64 25.68
C LEU A 131 -0.60 -17.27 25.10
N TYR A 132 -0.54 -16.20 24.30
CA TYR A 132 0.67 -15.75 23.65
C TYR A 132 1.38 -14.65 24.45
N LYS A 133 2.68 -14.52 24.21
CA LYS A 133 3.53 -13.44 24.72
C LYS A 133 4.23 -12.74 23.56
N VAL A 134 4.62 -11.49 23.83
CA VAL A 134 5.42 -10.67 22.90
C VAL A 134 6.78 -10.50 23.52
N GLU A 135 7.81 -10.95 22.83
CA GLU A 135 9.21 -10.81 23.25
C GLU A 135 9.93 -9.83 22.33
N PHE A 136 10.65 -8.92 22.94
CA PHE A 136 11.54 -7.97 22.27
C PHE A 136 12.98 -8.33 22.61
N SER A 137 13.82 -8.50 21.58
CA SER A 137 15.23 -8.77 21.75
C SER A 137 16.07 -8.00 20.73
N SER A 138 17.34 -7.80 21.05
CA SER A 138 18.34 -7.46 20.04
C SER A 138 19.00 -8.74 19.51
N PHE A 139 19.78 -8.64 18.43
CA PHE A 139 20.58 -9.77 17.96
C PHE A 139 21.72 -10.13 18.94
N ALA A 140 22.08 -9.21 19.85
CA ALA A 140 23.08 -9.43 20.88
C ALA A 140 22.54 -10.14 22.13
N GLN A 141 21.30 -9.81 22.54
CA GLN A 141 20.75 -10.26 23.83
C GLN A 141 19.26 -10.55 23.74
N PRO A 142 18.76 -11.62 24.39
CA PRO A 142 17.35 -12.01 24.37
C PRO A 142 16.39 -11.04 25.06
N GLU A 143 16.83 -10.15 25.93
CA GLU A 143 15.95 -9.26 26.70
C GLU A 143 16.47 -7.82 26.67
N TYR A 144 16.41 -7.16 25.52
CA TYR A 144 16.78 -5.75 25.45
C TYR A 144 15.55 -4.85 25.25
N TYR A 145 15.24 -4.02 26.25
CA TYR A 145 14.16 -3.04 26.16
C TYR A 145 14.52 -1.88 25.23
N PHE A 146 13.77 -1.73 24.18
CA PHE A 146 13.95 -0.77 23.08
C PHE A 146 13.45 0.64 23.44
N THR A 147 13.96 1.26 24.49
CA THR A 147 13.40 2.53 24.99
C THR A 147 13.86 3.78 24.24
N LYS A 148 15.03 3.77 23.58
CA LYS A 148 15.58 4.97 22.93
C LYS A 148 15.16 5.13 21.47
N THR A 149 14.94 4.07 20.72
CA THR A 149 14.58 4.14 19.30
C THR A 149 13.09 4.42 19.08
N ALA A 150 12.25 4.01 20.03
CA ALA A 150 10.79 4.21 19.95
C ALA A 150 10.36 5.68 19.81
N ASN A 151 11.21 6.62 20.27
CA ASN A 151 10.92 8.05 20.18
C ASN A 151 11.36 8.69 18.86
N LYS A 152 12.08 7.97 18.01
CA LYS A 152 12.65 8.49 16.75
C LYS A 152 11.87 8.06 15.51
N ILE A 153 10.69 7.46 15.69
CA ILE A 153 9.86 6.93 14.61
C ILE A 153 8.52 7.64 14.60
N VAL A 154 8.14 8.13 13.44
CA VAL A 154 6.81 8.68 13.17
C VAL A 154 6.14 7.88 12.09
N SER A 155 4.94 7.39 12.37
CA SER A 155 4.05 6.76 11.39
C SER A 155 2.85 7.67 11.14
N ILE A 156 2.61 8.00 9.87
CA ILE A 156 1.46 8.77 9.41
C ILE A 156 0.65 7.86 8.51
N ASP A 157 -0.47 7.36 9.02
CA ASP A 157 -1.47 6.64 8.26
C ASP A 157 -2.56 7.63 7.85
N THR A 158 -2.68 7.90 6.56
CA THR A 158 -3.67 8.86 6.03
C THR A 158 -5.03 8.23 5.83
N THR A 159 -5.14 6.91 5.96
CA THR A 159 -6.38 6.15 5.73
C THR A 159 -7.24 6.06 6.98
N LYS A 160 -6.63 6.14 8.17
CA LYS A 160 -7.30 5.99 9.46
C LYS A 160 -7.64 7.33 10.11
N LYS A 161 -8.84 7.41 10.68
CA LYS A 161 -9.33 8.57 11.44
C LYS A 161 -8.80 8.66 12.88
N ASP A 162 -7.86 7.79 13.26
CA ASP A 162 -7.44 7.65 14.66
C ASP A 162 -6.42 8.73 15.04
N TYR A 163 -6.95 9.91 15.36
CA TYR A 163 -6.17 11.13 15.53
C TYR A 163 -5.84 11.49 17.00
N GLY A 164 -6.53 10.88 17.97
CA GLY A 164 -6.54 11.43 19.32
C GLY A 164 -5.22 11.28 20.07
N ALA A 165 -4.71 10.08 20.25
CA ALA A 165 -3.62 9.83 21.19
C ALA A 165 -2.20 10.01 20.59
N VAL A 166 -1.99 9.61 19.32
CA VAL A 166 -0.67 9.67 18.70
C VAL A 166 -0.32 11.09 18.30
N LEU A 167 -1.26 11.79 17.69
CA LEU A 167 -1.07 13.17 17.28
C LEU A 167 -0.95 14.12 18.49
N SER A 168 -1.78 13.95 19.50
CA SER A 168 -1.69 14.75 20.73
C SER A 168 -0.32 14.59 21.40
N ARG A 169 0.22 13.37 21.44
CA ARG A 169 1.59 13.14 21.94
C ARG A 169 2.64 13.77 21.04
N PHE A 170 2.50 13.64 19.72
CA PHE A 170 3.43 14.24 18.78
C PHE A 170 3.43 15.76 18.89
N VAL A 171 2.25 16.38 18.93
CA VAL A 171 2.07 17.81 19.10
C VAL A 171 2.61 18.26 20.45
N SER A 172 2.30 17.55 21.53
CA SER A 172 2.78 17.89 22.87
C SER A 172 4.30 17.79 22.97
N ASN A 173 4.90 16.75 22.40
CA ASN A 173 6.36 16.60 22.37
C ASN A 173 7.03 17.64 21.47
N SER A 174 6.42 17.97 20.33
CA SER A 174 6.94 19.00 19.43
C SER A 174 6.91 20.38 20.06
N ILE A 175 5.81 20.72 20.76
CA ILE A 175 5.69 21.97 21.51
C ILE A 175 6.71 22.01 22.65
N ALA A 176 6.88 20.92 23.39
CA ALA A 176 7.85 20.83 24.48
C ALA A 176 9.29 21.07 24.01
N ASN A 177 9.64 20.72 22.78
CA ASN A 177 10.98 20.98 22.22
C ASN A 177 11.25 22.48 21.96
N TYR A 178 10.22 23.32 21.92
CA TYR A 178 10.35 24.78 21.76
C TYR A 178 10.33 25.52 23.07
N LEU A 179 10.03 24.87 24.20
CA LEU A 179 9.95 25.51 25.53
C LEU A 179 11.28 25.34 26.26
N SER A 180 11.72 26.42 26.91
CA SER A 180 12.76 26.34 27.91
C SER A 180 12.25 25.67 29.19
N GLU A 181 13.14 25.19 30.06
CA GLU A 181 12.75 24.63 31.37
C GLU A 181 11.98 25.65 32.22
N GLU A 182 12.31 26.94 32.09
CA GLU A 182 11.64 28.03 32.75
C GLU A 182 10.22 28.22 32.22
N ASP A 183 10.04 28.21 30.88
CA ASP A 183 8.71 28.33 30.25
C ASP A 183 7.81 27.15 30.64
N GLU A 184 8.37 25.93 30.63
CA GLU A 184 7.63 24.72 31.03
C GLU A 184 7.18 24.81 32.50
N THR A 185 8.04 25.30 33.38
CA THR A 185 7.74 25.50 34.80
C THR A 185 6.64 26.56 34.97
N ASN A 186 6.74 27.66 34.23
CA ASN A 186 5.72 28.73 34.26
C ASN A 186 4.35 28.26 33.78
N LEU A 187 4.30 27.45 32.72
CA LEU A 187 3.06 26.83 32.22
C LEU A 187 2.45 25.88 33.24
N ARG A 188 3.27 25.04 33.89
CA ARG A 188 2.80 24.15 34.99
C ARG A 188 2.18 24.93 36.14
N LEU A 189 2.83 26.02 36.55
CA LEU A 189 2.31 26.89 37.61
C LEU A 189 1.00 27.57 37.22
N ALA A 190 0.93 28.13 36.01
CA ALA A 190 -0.27 28.75 35.48
C ALA A 190 -1.44 27.75 35.38
N TYR A 191 -1.21 26.57 34.86
CA TYR A 191 -2.22 25.52 34.77
C TYR A 191 -2.74 25.09 36.13
N ARG A 192 -1.83 24.93 37.11
CA ARG A 192 -2.21 24.61 38.50
C ARG A 192 -3.02 25.73 39.14
N GLY A 193 -2.66 26.99 38.85
CA GLY A 193 -3.40 28.17 39.29
C GLY A 193 -4.84 28.17 38.75
N ASN A 194 -5.02 27.99 37.47
CA ASN A 194 -6.33 27.94 36.80
C ASN A 194 -7.21 26.79 37.37
N ARG A 195 -6.63 25.62 37.62
CA ARG A 195 -7.36 24.50 38.24
C ARG A 195 -7.85 24.85 39.63
N LYS A 196 -7.03 25.52 40.42
CA LYS A 196 -7.40 25.97 41.76
C LYS A 196 -8.52 27.03 41.72
N GLU A 197 -8.40 28.01 40.85
CA GLU A 197 -9.42 29.04 40.65
C GLU A 197 -10.77 28.42 40.24
N PHE A 198 -10.76 27.40 39.38
CA PHE A 198 -11.98 26.68 39.00
C PHE A 198 -12.63 25.98 40.23
N ILE A 199 -11.84 25.29 41.07
CA ILE A 199 -12.35 24.59 42.26
C ILE A 199 -12.89 25.60 43.27
N ASP A 200 -12.22 26.71 43.44
CA ASP A 200 -12.59 27.79 44.39
C ASP A 200 -13.73 28.68 43.86
N SER A 201 -14.24 28.40 42.64
CA SER A 201 -15.31 29.19 42.05
C SER A 201 -16.61 29.14 42.88
N PRO A 202 -17.41 30.23 42.91
CA PRO A 202 -18.66 30.29 43.70
C PRO A 202 -19.65 29.17 43.33
N VAL A 203 -19.63 28.70 42.06
CA VAL A 203 -20.51 27.64 41.59
C VAL A 203 -20.12 26.29 42.22
N VAL A 204 -18.84 25.96 42.23
CA VAL A 204 -18.34 24.69 42.83
C VAL A 204 -18.52 24.76 44.36
N ALA A 205 -18.27 25.91 44.99
CA ALA A 205 -18.52 26.10 46.42
C ALA A 205 -20.01 25.91 46.76
N GLY A 206 -20.93 26.43 45.92
CA GLY A 206 -22.37 26.20 46.08
C GLY A 206 -22.81 24.77 45.94
N LEU A 207 -22.21 24.04 44.97
CA LEU A 207 -22.44 22.61 44.80
C LEU A 207 -21.94 21.81 46.01
N ASN A 208 -20.75 22.13 46.51
CA ASN A 208 -20.18 21.48 47.68
C ASN A 208 -21.02 21.72 48.94
N SER A 209 -21.60 22.92 49.10
CA SER A 209 -22.54 23.23 50.20
C SER A 209 -23.80 22.35 50.13
N LYS A 210 -24.40 22.20 48.95
CA LYS A 210 -25.54 21.31 48.72
C LYS A 210 -25.23 19.85 49.03
N LEU A 211 -24.06 19.35 48.56
CA LEU A 211 -23.63 17.99 48.86
C LEU A 211 -23.46 17.73 50.36
N LYS A 212 -22.93 18.69 51.11
CA LYS A 212 -22.81 18.58 52.56
C LYS A 212 -24.16 18.55 53.27
N GLU A 213 -25.16 19.24 52.76
CA GLU A 213 -26.52 19.22 53.30
C GLU A 213 -27.26 17.93 52.99
N GLU A 214 -27.10 17.42 51.76
CA GLU A 214 -27.87 16.28 51.25
C GLU A 214 -27.28 14.92 51.67
N TYR A 215 -25.94 14.85 51.76
CA TYR A 215 -25.27 13.59 52.08
C TYR A 215 -24.47 13.67 53.37
N LYS A 216 -24.95 13.01 54.44
CA LYS A 216 -24.24 12.86 55.70
C LYS A 216 -23.68 11.44 55.87
N PHE A 217 -22.38 11.29 55.75
CA PHE A 217 -21.68 10.04 56.00
C PHE A 217 -20.89 10.08 57.30
N GLY A 218 -21.58 9.99 58.43
CA GLY A 218 -20.94 10.13 59.76
C GLY A 218 -20.21 11.45 59.89
N ASN A 219 -18.92 11.43 60.27
CA ASN A 219 -18.09 12.61 60.45
C ASN A 219 -17.27 12.97 59.19
N LYS A 220 -17.57 12.39 58.02
CA LYS A 220 -16.81 12.62 56.77
C LYS A 220 -17.50 13.72 55.95
N GLU A 221 -16.71 14.69 55.49
CA GLU A 221 -17.19 15.70 54.56
C GLU A 221 -16.98 15.19 53.11
N ILE A 222 -18.01 15.35 52.29
CA ILE A 222 -17.97 15.05 50.86
C ILE A 222 -17.84 16.36 50.12
N SER A 223 -16.88 16.43 49.19
CA SER A 223 -16.70 17.58 48.33
C SER A 223 -16.32 17.13 46.92
N LEU A 224 -16.72 17.92 45.91
CA LEU A 224 -16.26 17.79 44.55
C LEU A 224 -14.90 18.49 44.43
N ASN A 225 -13.94 17.73 43.90
CA ASN A 225 -12.62 18.24 43.57
C ASN A 225 -12.24 17.77 42.16
N LEU A 226 -11.35 18.52 41.49
CA LEU A 226 -10.70 17.98 40.29
C LEU A 226 -9.77 16.84 40.68
N ARG A 227 -9.74 15.78 39.86
CA ARG A 227 -8.77 14.70 40.09
C ARG A 227 -7.36 15.27 40.07
N GLU A 228 -6.54 14.89 41.02
CA GLU A 228 -5.11 15.17 40.94
C GLU A 228 -4.55 14.47 39.71
N GLY A 229 -3.96 15.23 38.81
CA GLY A 229 -3.34 14.76 37.58
C GLY A 229 -1.82 14.73 37.69
N GLU A 230 -1.18 14.21 36.65
CA GLU A 230 0.26 14.25 36.50
C GLU A 230 0.75 15.70 36.29
N ILE A 231 2.03 15.96 36.60
CA ILE A 231 2.64 17.30 36.47
C ILE A 231 2.48 17.86 35.02
N ASP A 232 2.44 16.99 34.04
CA ASP A 232 2.40 17.35 32.60
C ASP A 232 1.00 17.20 31.97
N ASP A 233 -0.06 17.09 32.76
CA ASP A 233 -1.44 16.96 32.23
C ASP A 233 -1.88 18.15 31.37
N TRP A 234 -1.33 19.35 31.58
CA TRP A 234 -1.56 20.48 30.71
C TRP A 234 -1.20 20.21 29.25
N LYS A 235 -0.19 19.37 28.98
CA LYS A 235 0.20 18.97 27.60
C LYS A 235 -0.89 18.17 26.90
N LYS A 236 -1.68 17.41 27.67
CA LYS A 236 -2.77 16.58 27.15
C LYS A 236 -4.00 17.41 26.77
N GLU A 237 -4.16 18.57 27.40
CA GLU A 237 -5.28 19.49 27.14
C GLU A 237 -4.97 20.52 26.05
N MET A 238 -3.69 20.67 25.67
CA MET A 238 -3.32 21.53 24.55
C MET A 238 -3.60 20.85 23.21
N SER A 239 -4.26 21.57 22.32
CA SER A 239 -4.48 21.16 20.93
C SER A 239 -3.99 22.24 19.98
N LEU A 240 -3.66 21.83 18.76
CA LEU A 240 -3.37 22.79 17.67
C LEU A 240 -4.66 23.35 17.11
N SER A 241 -4.59 24.60 16.65
CA SER A 241 -5.65 25.21 15.86
C SER A 241 -5.08 25.74 14.56
N VAL A 242 -5.82 25.56 13.47
CA VAL A 242 -5.50 26.06 12.13
C VAL A 242 -6.58 27.08 11.78
N ASP A 243 -6.19 28.31 11.53
CA ASP A 243 -7.14 29.42 11.27
C ASP A 243 -8.27 29.50 12.31
N LYS A 244 -7.93 29.31 13.59
CA LYS A 244 -8.85 29.28 14.75
C LYS A 244 -9.80 28.07 14.78
N ILE A 245 -9.64 27.10 13.88
CA ILE A 245 -10.37 25.84 13.88
C ILE A 245 -9.52 24.80 14.62
N PRO A 246 -10.05 24.08 15.62
CA PRO A 246 -9.33 22.99 16.25
C PRO A 246 -8.80 22.02 15.18
N PHE A 247 -7.56 21.55 15.35
CA PHE A 247 -6.88 20.70 14.36
C PHE A 247 -7.71 19.45 14.00
N GLU A 248 -8.40 18.87 14.97
CA GLU A 248 -9.26 17.70 14.81
C GLU A 248 -10.45 17.97 13.88
N ASN A 249 -10.84 19.24 13.75
CA ASN A 249 -11.95 19.70 12.89
C ASN A 249 -11.46 20.27 11.55
N ALA A 250 -10.14 20.38 11.35
CA ALA A 250 -9.58 20.78 10.06
C ALA A 250 -9.77 19.67 9.02
N GLY A 251 -9.80 20.04 7.74
CA GLY A 251 -9.87 19.05 6.65
C GLY A 251 -8.68 18.07 6.67
N PHE A 252 -8.90 16.82 6.32
CA PHE A 252 -7.87 15.76 6.36
C PHE A 252 -6.59 16.13 5.59
N GLY A 253 -6.72 16.74 4.42
CA GLY A 253 -5.56 17.20 3.65
C GLY A 253 -4.71 18.20 4.41
N THR A 254 -5.34 19.17 5.09
CA THR A 254 -4.65 20.15 5.94
C THR A 254 -3.97 19.47 7.12
N GLN A 255 -4.65 18.54 7.78
CA GLN A 255 -4.08 17.78 8.88
C GLN A 255 -2.84 17.00 8.45
N ASN A 256 -2.91 16.27 7.30
CA ASN A 256 -1.80 15.49 6.78
C ASN A 256 -0.61 16.37 6.37
N MET A 257 -0.88 17.55 5.79
CA MET A 257 0.18 18.52 5.46
C MET A 257 0.88 19.03 6.72
N ILE A 258 0.14 19.42 7.75
CA ILE A 258 0.72 19.92 9.00
C ILE A 258 1.54 18.83 9.70
N LYS A 259 1.03 17.58 9.76
CA LYS A 259 1.80 16.45 10.30
C LYS A 259 3.13 16.28 9.57
N SER A 260 3.09 16.30 8.24
CA SER A 260 4.29 16.16 7.42
C SER A 260 5.26 17.32 7.65
N GLU A 261 4.76 18.57 7.69
CA GLU A 261 5.56 19.75 8.02
C GLU A 261 6.30 19.60 9.36
N MET A 262 5.58 19.16 10.38
CA MET A 262 6.16 18.97 11.72
C MET A 262 7.28 17.92 11.71
N VAL A 263 7.11 16.81 10.96
CA VAL A 263 8.12 15.75 10.88
C VAL A 263 9.37 16.21 10.13
N PHE A 264 9.21 17.03 9.08
CA PHE A 264 10.34 17.54 8.30
C PHE A 264 11.05 18.71 8.95
N ASN A 265 10.47 19.29 9.99
CA ASN A 265 11.13 20.35 10.74
C ASN A 265 12.39 19.78 11.44
N GLN A 266 13.53 20.43 11.23
CA GLN A 266 14.84 19.98 11.73
C GLN A 266 14.95 19.85 13.26
N ASN A 267 14.03 20.48 13.99
CA ASN A 267 14.02 20.44 15.46
C ASN A 267 13.41 19.14 16.03
N ILE A 268 12.88 18.24 15.16
CA ILE A 268 12.33 16.95 15.61
C ILE A 268 13.33 15.85 15.28
N ASP A 269 13.85 15.21 16.32
CA ASP A 269 14.78 14.07 16.20
C ASP A 269 14.01 12.81 15.77
N VAL A 270 13.79 12.65 14.44
CA VAL A 270 13.14 11.51 13.81
C VAL A 270 14.07 10.88 12.82
N ASP A 271 14.39 9.61 13.02
CA ASP A 271 15.25 8.83 12.11
C ASP A 271 14.44 8.10 11.03
N PHE A 272 13.24 7.63 11.39
CA PHE A 272 12.39 6.82 10.53
C PHE A 272 11.02 7.45 10.36
N LEU A 273 10.60 7.60 9.10
CA LEU A 273 9.26 8.08 8.74
C LEU A 273 8.53 7.01 7.94
N ILE A 274 7.37 6.63 8.42
CA ILE A 274 6.47 5.69 7.76
C ILE A 274 5.25 6.48 7.26
N LEU A 275 4.99 6.44 5.96
CA LEU A 275 3.85 7.11 5.31
C LEU A 275 3.00 6.07 4.59
N GLU A 276 1.74 5.95 4.98
CA GLU A 276 0.77 5.08 4.31
C GLU A 276 -0.18 5.91 3.47
N GLU A 277 -0.19 5.63 2.15
CA GLU A 277 -1.04 6.29 1.15
C GLU A 277 -1.03 7.83 1.26
N PRO A 278 0.15 8.48 1.22
CA PRO A 278 0.25 9.93 1.47
C PRO A 278 -0.56 10.80 0.50
N GLU A 279 -0.93 10.26 -0.66
CA GLU A 279 -1.79 10.89 -1.67
C GLU A 279 -3.23 11.05 -1.22
N ASN A 280 -3.71 10.28 -0.27
CA ASN A 280 -5.10 10.31 0.16
C ASN A 280 -5.47 11.66 0.77
N ASN A 281 -6.59 12.22 0.31
CA ASN A 281 -7.14 13.49 0.77
C ASN A 281 -6.25 14.72 0.52
N LEU A 282 -5.18 14.62 -0.29
CA LEU A 282 -4.36 15.76 -0.68
C LEU A 282 -4.79 16.31 -2.05
N SER A 283 -4.84 17.63 -2.16
CA SER A 283 -4.87 18.27 -3.49
C SER A 283 -3.55 18.04 -4.23
N TYR A 284 -3.56 18.17 -5.55
CA TYR A 284 -2.35 18.03 -6.36
C TYR A 284 -1.21 18.95 -5.88
N SER A 285 -1.52 20.19 -5.52
CA SER A 285 -0.54 21.15 -5.01
C SER A 285 0.08 20.69 -3.69
N ASN A 286 -0.75 20.23 -2.74
CA ASN A 286 -0.29 19.76 -1.45
C ASN A 286 0.56 18.48 -1.59
N MET A 287 0.16 17.58 -2.48
CA MET A 287 0.94 16.40 -2.79
C MET A 287 2.30 16.74 -3.41
N SER A 288 2.35 17.71 -4.35
CA SER A 288 3.61 18.18 -4.94
C SER A 288 4.55 18.78 -3.89
N MET A 289 4.02 19.55 -2.95
CA MET A 289 4.80 20.10 -1.84
C MET A 289 5.35 19.01 -0.91
N LEU A 290 4.52 18.03 -0.55
CA LEU A 290 4.96 16.89 0.26
C LEU A 290 6.08 16.11 -0.43
N ILE A 291 5.91 15.80 -1.70
CA ILE A 291 6.91 15.06 -2.48
C ILE A 291 8.23 15.83 -2.60
N SER A 292 8.18 17.17 -2.81
CA SER A 292 9.39 17.98 -2.83
C SER A 292 10.18 17.82 -1.54
N LYS A 293 9.50 17.90 -0.39
CA LYS A 293 10.14 17.71 0.92
C LYS A 293 10.71 16.31 1.13
N LEU A 294 10.00 15.29 0.64
CA LEU A 294 10.48 13.91 0.67
C LEU A 294 11.73 13.73 -0.18
N SER A 295 11.77 14.39 -1.35
CA SER A 295 12.93 14.36 -2.26
C SER A 295 14.15 15.11 -1.71
N ASP A 296 13.92 16.21 -1.01
CA ASP A 296 14.97 17.04 -0.41
C ASP A 296 15.50 16.46 0.92
N ASN A 297 14.95 15.33 1.36
CA ASN A 297 15.35 14.69 2.61
C ASN A 297 16.71 13.97 2.44
N GLU A 298 17.67 14.35 3.27
CA GLU A 298 19.03 13.78 3.28
C GLU A 298 19.34 12.99 4.57
N THR A 299 18.48 13.03 5.57
CA THR A 299 18.79 12.55 6.91
C THR A 299 17.92 11.41 7.40
N LYS A 300 16.64 11.39 7.04
CA LYS A 300 15.66 10.43 7.56
C LYS A 300 15.49 9.25 6.59
N GLN A 301 15.32 8.06 7.11
CA GLN A 301 14.90 6.92 6.28
C GLN A 301 13.38 6.89 6.20
N ILE A 302 12.85 6.90 4.98
CA ILE A 302 11.43 7.02 4.68
C ILE A 302 10.93 5.74 4.05
N PHE A 303 9.80 5.24 4.55
CA PHE A 303 9.06 4.10 4.03
C PHE A 303 7.67 4.55 3.62
N ILE A 304 7.30 4.34 2.37
CA ILE A 304 6.05 4.82 1.78
C ILE A 304 5.30 3.66 1.16
N SER A 305 4.02 3.46 1.47
CA SER A 305 3.12 2.69 0.61
C SER A 305 2.33 3.66 -0.26
N THR A 306 2.16 3.34 -1.54
CA THR A 306 1.40 4.19 -2.46
C THR A 306 0.82 3.41 -3.62
N HIS A 307 -0.34 3.86 -4.10
CA HIS A 307 -0.93 3.51 -5.38
C HIS A 307 -0.77 4.62 -6.43
N SER A 308 -0.17 5.75 -6.04
CA SER A 308 0.00 6.90 -6.92
C SER A 308 1.21 6.77 -7.81
N SER A 309 0.97 6.73 -9.12
CA SER A 309 2.01 6.82 -10.14
C SER A 309 2.81 8.13 -10.03
N TYR A 310 2.14 9.19 -9.62
CA TYR A 310 2.78 10.49 -9.45
C TYR A 310 3.82 10.46 -8.31
N VAL A 311 3.46 9.91 -7.14
CA VAL A 311 4.37 9.74 -6.00
C VAL A 311 5.58 8.91 -6.39
N ALA A 312 5.34 7.73 -6.97
CA ALA A 312 6.39 6.79 -7.35
C ALA A 312 7.38 7.38 -8.37
N ASN A 313 6.89 8.13 -9.36
CA ASN A 313 7.75 8.77 -10.36
C ASN A 313 8.58 9.91 -9.82
N LYS A 314 7.96 10.78 -9.05
CA LYS A 314 8.63 11.98 -8.55
C LYS A 314 9.72 11.64 -7.54
N LEU A 315 9.52 10.61 -6.74
CA LEU A 315 10.52 10.13 -5.76
C LEU A 315 11.58 9.22 -6.40
N GLY A 316 11.36 8.77 -7.61
CA GLY A 316 12.32 7.99 -8.40
C GLY A 316 12.08 6.49 -8.36
N LEU A 317 12.13 5.87 -9.54
CA LEU A 317 11.87 4.44 -9.73
C LEU A 317 12.92 3.53 -9.06
N ASN A 318 14.12 4.04 -8.78
CA ASN A 318 15.18 3.33 -8.04
C ASN A 318 14.83 3.07 -6.57
N HIS A 319 13.82 3.72 -6.05
CA HIS A 319 13.33 3.55 -4.68
C HIS A 319 12.14 2.60 -4.58
N ILE A 320 11.64 2.10 -5.71
CA ILE A 320 10.46 1.23 -5.75
C ILE A 320 10.82 -0.21 -5.37
N HIS A 321 10.04 -0.74 -4.45
CA HIS A 321 9.95 -2.13 -4.08
C HIS A 321 8.57 -2.68 -4.50
N LEU A 322 8.57 -3.63 -5.41
CA LEU A 322 7.36 -4.29 -5.88
C LEU A 322 6.90 -5.31 -4.86
N VAL A 323 5.68 -5.18 -4.39
CA VAL A 323 5.07 -6.11 -3.44
C VAL A 323 4.10 -7.01 -4.20
N SER A 324 4.41 -8.29 -4.26
CA SER A 324 3.59 -9.30 -4.92
C SER A 324 3.75 -10.65 -4.23
N ASN A 325 2.66 -11.40 -4.06
CA ASN A 325 2.67 -12.73 -3.45
C ASN A 325 3.45 -12.78 -2.12
N MET A 326 3.22 -11.80 -1.25
CA MET A 326 3.89 -11.68 0.07
C MET A 326 5.42 -11.58 0.00
N THR A 327 5.95 -11.18 -1.14
CA THR A 327 7.38 -10.92 -1.33
C THR A 327 7.62 -9.51 -1.87
N THR A 328 8.80 -8.99 -1.61
CA THR A 328 9.23 -7.69 -2.15
C THR A 328 10.42 -7.87 -3.08
N LYS A 329 10.40 -7.16 -4.20
CA LYS A 329 11.51 -7.09 -5.14
C LYS A 329 11.78 -5.65 -5.53
N PRO A 330 13.02 -5.18 -5.46
CA PRO A 330 13.35 -3.85 -5.94
C PRO A 330 13.20 -3.79 -7.48
N LEU A 331 12.66 -2.69 -7.99
CA LEU A 331 12.51 -2.49 -9.43
C LEU A 331 13.87 -2.49 -10.16
N THR A 332 14.95 -2.21 -9.45
CA THR A 332 16.33 -2.27 -9.94
C THR A 332 16.83 -3.69 -10.29
N GLU A 333 16.08 -4.74 -9.93
CA GLU A 333 16.35 -6.12 -10.39
C GLU A 333 15.97 -6.35 -11.86
N LEU A 334 15.24 -5.43 -12.49
CA LEU A 334 14.98 -5.50 -13.92
C LEU A 334 16.30 -5.45 -14.72
N PRO A 335 16.37 -6.15 -15.88
CA PRO A 335 17.44 -5.95 -16.83
C PRO A 335 17.61 -4.45 -17.17
N LYS A 336 18.85 -4.01 -17.33
CA LYS A 336 19.19 -2.58 -17.48
C LYS A 336 18.35 -1.88 -18.56
N GLU A 337 18.16 -2.52 -19.71
CA GLU A 337 17.38 -1.96 -20.82
C GLU A 337 15.91 -1.75 -20.44
N ALA A 338 15.30 -2.71 -19.74
CA ALA A 338 13.91 -2.62 -19.28
C ALA A 338 13.77 -1.55 -18.18
N TYR A 339 14.72 -1.49 -17.24
CA TYR A 339 14.73 -0.46 -16.21
C TYR A 339 14.84 0.94 -16.81
N GLU A 340 15.80 1.18 -17.72
CA GLU A 340 15.97 2.46 -18.40
C GLU A 340 14.74 2.86 -19.24
N PHE A 341 14.05 1.88 -19.81
CA PHE A 341 12.79 2.10 -20.51
C PHE A 341 11.73 2.68 -19.56
N PHE A 342 11.52 2.06 -18.41
CA PHE A 342 10.52 2.53 -17.43
C PHE A 342 10.88 3.88 -16.81
N VAL A 343 12.16 4.19 -16.62
CA VAL A 343 12.61 5.50 -16.16
C VAL A 343 12.25 6.62 -17.15
N LYS A 344 12.24 6.33 -18.46
CA LYS A 344 11.91 7.30 -19.52
C LYS A 344 10.42 7.42 -19.78
N LEU A 345 9.63 6.42 -19.42
CA LEU A 345 8.18 6.48 -19.57
C LEU A 345 7.53 7.41 -18.54
N PRO A 346 6.42 8.08 -18.91
CA PRO A 346 5.55 8.66 -17.91
C PRO A 346 5.06 7.51 -17.00
N GLY A 347 5.35 7.56 -15.71
CA GLY A 347 5.19 6.44 -14.81
C GLY A 347 3.76 5.94 -14.57
N TYR A 348 2.77 6.63 -15.13
CA TYR A 348 1.40 6.15 -15.18
C TYR A 348 1.32 4.74 -15.79
N ASN A 349 1.95 4.50 -16.93
CA ASN A 349 1.88 3.22 -17.63
C ASN A 349 2.63 2.10 -16.89
N THR A 350 3.75 2.41 -16.23
CA THR A 350 4.48 1.42 -15.43
C THR A 350 3.61 0.86 -14.30
N LEU A 351 2.93 1.75 -13.57
CA LEU A 351 2.12 1.34 -12.45
C LEU A 351 0.80 0.68 -12.87
N ARG A 352 0.23 0.98 -14.03
CA ARG A 352 -0.93 0.27 -14.56
C ARG A 352 -0.66 -1.25 -14.62
N VAL A 353 0.51 -1.64 -15.13
CA VAL A 353 0.90 -3.07 -15.18
C VAL A 353 1.04 -3.68 -13.80
N LEU A 354 1.53 -2.92 -12.84
CA LEU A 354 1.72 -3.38 -11.46
C LEU A 354 0.40 -3.53 -10.70
N LEU A 355 -0.55 -2.63 -10.96
CA LEU A 355 -1.79 -2.51 -10.18
C LEU A 355 -3.00 -3.21 -10.81
N ALA A 356 -2.97 -3.54 -12.11
CA ALA A 356 -4.06 -4.25 -12.77
C ALA A 356 -4.11 -5.73 -12.34
N ASN A 357 -5.30 -6.30 -12.10
CA ASN A 357 -5.46 -7.73 -11.79
C ASN A 357 -5.08 -8.61 -13.00
N LYS A 358 -5.61 -8.25 -14.17
CA LYS A 358 -5.26 -8.85 -15.46
C LYS A 358 -4.91 -7.76 -16.44
N ILE A 359 -4.03 -8.05 -17.39
CA ILE A 359 -3.62 -7.06 -18.38
C ILE A 359 -3.55 -7.66 -19.78
N ILE A 360 -4.07 -6.91 -20.74
CA ILE A 360 -3.96 -7.16 -22.16
C ILE A 360 -3.15 -6.02 -22.76
N LEU A 361 -1.95 -6.31 -23.21
CA LEU A 361 -1.08 -5.35 -23.88
C LEU A 361 -1.36 -5.40 -25.38
N VAL A 362 -1.55 -4.25 -25.99
CA VAL A 362 -1.82 -4.09 -27.43
C VAL A 362 -0.85 -3.11 -28.06
N GLU A 363 -0.72 -3.12 -29.40
CA GLU A 363 0.26 -2.28 -30.08
C GLU A 363 -0.08 -0.80 -30.02
N GLY A 364 -1.33 -0.44 -30.30
CA GLY A 364 -1.73 0.94 -30.44
C GLY A 364 -3.14 1.25 -29.95
N PRO A 365 -3.56 2.52 -30.01
CA PRO A 365 -4.88 2.95 -29.56
C PRO A 365 -6.05 2.32 -30.33
N ALA A 366 -5.86 1.97 -31.61
CA ALA A 366 -6.88 1.28 -32.40
C ALA A 366 -7.14 -0.12 -31.87
N ASP A 367 -6.07 -0.86 -31.59
CA ASP A 367 -6.16 -2.21 -31.00
C ASP A 367 -6.83 -2.16 -29.63
N GLU A 368 -6.49 -1.16 -28.81
CA GLU A 368 -7.10 -0.97 -27.49
C GLU A 368 -8.61 -0.81 -27.60
N LEU A 369 -9.09 0.03 -28.51
CA LEU A 369 -10.51 0.28 -28.75
C LEU A 369 -11.23 -0.99 -29.25
N ILE A 370 -10.62 -1.70 -30.21
CA ILE A 370 -11.23 -2.90 -30.79
C ILE A 370 -11.29 -4.06 -29.78
N VAL A 371 -10.22 -4.27 -28.99
CA VAL A 371 -10.23 -5.30 -27.93
C VAL A 371 -11.27 -4.98 -26.86
N GLN A 372 -11.36 -3.71 -26.42
CA GLN A 372 -12.38 -3.28 -25.45
C GLN A 372 -13.80 -3.46 -26.02
N ARG A 373 -14.01 -3.12 -27.29
CA ARG A 373 -15.30 -3.31 -27.94
C ARG A 373 -15.66 -4.77 -28.12
N ALA A 374 -14.71 -5.63 -28.50
CA ALA A 374 -14.93 -7.06 -28.60
C ALA A 374 -15.36 -7.66 -27.25
N TYR A 375 -14.76 -7.20 -26.18
CA TYR A 375 -15.13 -7.60 -24.81
C TYR A 375 -16.57 -7.16 -24.47
N LEU A 376 -16.90 -5.88 -24.76
CA LEU A 376 -18.23 -5.33 -24.54
C LEU A 376 -19.32 -6.09 -25.33
N ASP A 377 -19.05 -6.42 -26.60
CA ASP A 377 -20.00 -7.16 -27.43
C ASP A 377 -20.20 -8.60 -26.96
N THR A 378 -19.17 -9.20 -26.39
CA THR A 378 -19.20 -10.59 -25.89
C THR A 378 -19.84 -10.66 -24.50
N TYR A 379 -19.37 -9.84 -23.55
CA TYR A 379 -19.73 -9.96 -22.13
C TYR A 379 -20.69 -8.88 -21.63
N ARG A 380 -21.12 -7.92 -22.47
CA ARG A 380 -22.03 -6.83 -22.15
C ARG A 380 -21.54 -5.87 -21.06
N LYS A 381 -20.23 -5.78 -20.88
CA LYS A 381 -19.53 -4.92 -19.93
C LYS A 381 -18.14 -4.60 -20.45
N LEU A 382 -17.51 -3.55 -19.97
CA LEU A 382 -16.13 -3.22 -20.32
C LEU A 382 -15.12 -4.14 -19.59
N PRO A 383 -13.92 -4.36 -20.15
CA PRO A 383 -12.88 -5.17 -19.49
C PRO A 383 -12.56 -4.68 -18.08
N ILE A 384 -12.57 -3.38 -17.87
CA ILE A 384 -12.26 -2.77 -16.56
C ILE A 384 -13.24 -3.19 -15.45
N ASP A 385 -14.50 -3.49 -15.81
CA ASP A 385 -15.51 -3.96 -14.86
C ASP A 385 -15.18 -5.35 -14.29
N ASP A 386 -14.34 -6.11 -14.98
CA ASP A 386 -13.79 -7.40 -14.54
C ASP A 386 -12.33 -7.29 -14.05
N GLY A 387 -11.84 -6.07 -13.83
CA GLY A 387 -10.46 -5.83 -13.39
C GLY A 387 -9.41 -6.13 -14.47
N ILE A 388 -9.81 -6.16 -15.75
CA ILE A 388 -8.90 -6.35 -16.90
C ILE A 388 -8.54 -4.98 -17.46
N ASP A 389 -7.26 -4.65 -17.47
CA ASP A 389 -6.75 -3.43 -18.09
C ASP A 389 -6.22 -3.73 -19.49
N VAL A 390 -6.76 -3.03 -20.51
CA VAL A 390 -6.28 -3.10 -21.90
C VAL A 390 -5.42 -1.87 -22.14
N MET A 391 -4.15 -2.06 -22.52
CA MET A 391 -3.19 -0.97 -22.59
C MET A 391 -2.36 -0.98 -23.87
N ALA A 392 -2.39 0.12 -24.61
CA ALA A 392 -1.52 0.34 -25.76
C ALA A 392 -0.07 0.66 -25.31
N VAL A 393 0.91 -0.07 -25.85
CA VAL A 393 2.32 0.03 -25.45
C VAL A 393 3.27 0.51 -26.56
N ASN A 394 2.73 0.97 -27.69
CA ASN A 394 3.50 1.48 -28.83
C ASN A 394 4.56 0.49 -29.36
N GLY A 395 4.13 -0.69 -29.76
CA GLY A 395 4.83 -1.69 -30.56
C GLY A 395 6.14 -2.24 -29.98
N THR A 396 7.21 -1.47 -29.95
CA THR A 396 8.56 -1.92 -29.58
C THR A 396 8.78 -2.18 -28.08
N SER A 397 7.80 -1.84 -27.24
CA SER A 397 7.94 -1.81 -25.78
C SER A 397 7.55 -3.10 -25.09
N PHE A 398 6.89 -4.04 -25.76
CA PHE A 398 6.38 -5.27 -25.17
C PHE A 398 7.42 -6.07 -24.36
N LYS A 399 8.67 -6.14 -24.86
CA LYS A 399 9.73 -6.88 -24.17
C LYS A 399 10.00 -6.35 -22.77
N SER A 400 10.02 -5.05 -22.58
CA SER A 400 10.22 -4.43 -21.26
C SER A 400 9.08 -4.77 -20.30
N TYR A 401 7.85 -4.82 -20.80
CA TYR A 401 6.69 -5.26 -20.02
C TYR A 401 6.72 -6.76 -19.70
N CYS A 402 7.23 -7.60 -20.60
CA CYS A 402 7.47 -9.02 -20.31
C CYS A 402 8.48 -9.20 -19.18
N GLU A 403 9.58 -8.46 -19.18
CA GLU A 403 10.57 -8.50 -18.09
C GLU A 403 9.95 -8.06 -16.75
N LEU A 404 9.12 -7.01 -16.76
CA LEU A 404 8.39 -6.57 -15.55
C LEU A 404 7.43 -7.66 -15.07
N ALA A 405 6.62 -8.23 -15.96
CA ALA A 405 5.68 -9.30 -15.65
C ALA A 405 6.40 -10.55 -15.09
N LYS A 406 7.57 -10.88 -15.63
CA LYS A 406 8.43 -11.94 -15.12
C LYS A 406 8.96 -11.65 -13.72
N LEU A 407 9.39 -10.43 -13.46
CA LEU A 407 9.87 -10.01 -12.14
C LEU A 407 8.79 -10.18 -11.06
N ILE A 408 7.54 -9.78 -11.37
CA ILE A 408 6.42 -9.88 -10.43
C ILE A 408 5.64 -11.21 -10.53
N LYS A 409 6.04 -12.13 -11.42
CA LYS A 409 5.38 -13.41 -11.70
C LYS A 409 3.90 -13.26 -12.09
N LYS A 410 3.59 -12.25 -12.89
CA LYS A 410 2.24 -11.94 -13.38
C LYS A 410 2.04 -12.46 -14.79
N LYS A 411 0.91 -13.12 -15.04
CA LYS A 411 0.52 -13.50 -16.41
C LYS A 411 -0.04 -12.30 -17.16
N ILE A 412 0.40 -12.13 -18.41
CA ILE A 412 -0.07 -11.05 -19.30
C ILE A 412 -0.51 -11.65 -20.65
N VAL A 413 -1.44 -10.96 -21.30
CA VAL A 413 -1.84 -11.26 -22.67
C VAL A 413 -1.24 -10.23 -23.59
N ILE A 414 -0.65 -10.64 -24.71
CA ILE A 414 -0.12 -9.74 -25.74
C ILE A 414 -0.91 -9.95 -27.02
N VAL A 415 -1.48 -8.88 -27.53
CA VAL A 415 -2.11 -8.82 -28.85
C VAL A 415 -1.20 -7.97 -29.75
N THR A 416 -0.68 -8.56 -30.80
CA THR A 416 0.29 -7.92 -31.70
C THR A 416 0.07 -8.35 -33.14
N ASP A 417 0.49 -7.54 -34.08
CA ASP A 417 0.51 -7.84 -35.50
C ASP A 417 1.53 -8.95 -35.80
N ASN A 418 1.33 -9.71 -36.88
CA ASN A 418 2.29 -10.75 -37.30
C ASN A 418 3.44 -10.21 -38.15
N ASP A 419 3.39 -8.94 -38.55
CA ASP A 419 4.40 -8.27 -39.38
C ASP A 419 4.78 -9.05 -40.66
N GLY A 420 3.91 -9.97 -41.12
CA GLY A 420 4.15 -10.86 -42.26
C GLY A 420 5.00 -12.10 -41.94
N SER A 421 5.33 -12.37 -40.68
CA SER A 421 6.04 -13.58 -40.24
C SER A 421 5.66 -14.01 -38.82
N LEU A 422 4.74 -14.93 -38.75
CA LEU A 422 4.30 -15.53 -37.48
C LEU A 422 5.46 -16.17 -36.70
N GLN A 423 6.39 -16.82 -37.40
CA GLN A 423 7.53 -17.49 -36.75
C GLN A 423 8.46 -16.50 -36.04
N GLU A 424 8.69 -15.33 -36.62
CA GLU A 424 9.53 -14.29 -36.01
C GLU A 424 8.88 -13.72 -34.75
N VAL A 425 7.57 -13.49 -34.78
CA VAL A 425 6.81 -13.03 -33.63
C VAL A 425 6.85 -14.07 -32.51
N GLN A 426 6.58 -15.35 -32.80
CA GLN A 426 6.64 -16.43 -31.82
C GLN A 426 8.04 -16.57 -31.22
N LYS A 427 9.10 -16.45 -32.02
CA LYS A 427 10.49 -16.49 -31.55
C LYS A 427 10.82 -15.32 -30.64
N ARG A 428 10.28 -14.12 -30.92
CA ARG A 428 10.49 -12.88 -30.12
C ARG A 428 10.02 -13.04 -28.68
N TYR A 429 8.91 -13.75 -28.47
CA TYR A 429 8.29 -13.96 -27.16
C TYR A 429 8.53 -15.36 -26.56
N GLY A 430 9.25 -16.25 -27.24
CA GLY A 430 9.49 -17.63 -26.83
C GLY A 430 10.11 -17.81 -25.43
N ASN A 431 10.89 -16.83 -24.96
CA ASN A 431 11.48 -16.84 -23.62
C ASN A 431 10.50 -16.48 -22.49
N TYR A 432 9.24 -16.18 -22.81
CA TYR A 432 8.21 -15.71 -21.86
C TYR A 432 6.94 -16.57 -21.90
N ASN A 433 6.99 -17.78 -22.49
CA ASN A 433 5.83 -18.66 -22.69
C ASN A 433 5.13 -19.07 -21.38
N ASP A 434 5.83 -19.00 -20.25
CA ASP A 434 5.31 -19.28 -18.91
C ASP A 434 4.44 -18.16 -18.34
N ILE A 435 4.59 -16.92 -18.85
CA ILE A 435 3.91 -15.73 -18.35
C ILE A 435 3.15 -14.96 -19.43
N VAL A 436 3.44 -15.17 -20.71
CA VAL A 436 2.82 -14.47 -21.84
C VAL A 436 1.88 -15.39 -22.60
N SER A 437 0.61 -15.00 -22.71
CA SER A 437 -0.34 -15.55 -23.67
C SER A 437 -0.30 -14.71 -24.93
N LEU A 438 0.33 -15.22 -25.98
CA LEU A 438 0.46 -14.51 -27.25
C LEU A 438 -0.77 -14.76 -28.13
N CYS A 439 -1.39 -13.66 -28.56
CA CYS A 439 -2.53 -13.61 -29.47
C CYS A 439 -2.12 -12.82 -30.71
N VAL A 440 -2.01 -13.49 -31.84
CA VAL A 440 -1.53 -12.95 -33.12
C VAL A 440 -2.30 -13.61 -34.26
N GLU A 441 -2.53 -12.86 -35.34
CA GLU A 441 -3.16 -13.38 -36.55
C GLU A 441 -2.25 -14.43 -37.21
N GLU A 442 -2.82 -15.61 -37.52
CA GLU A 442 -2.07 -16.72 -38.10
C GLU A 442 -1.89 -16.59 -39.62
N ASP A 443 -2.77 -15.85 -40.30
CA ASP A 443 -2.70 -15.59 -41.74
C ASP A 443 -1.69 -14.47 -42.02
N GLU A 444 -0.52 -14.82 -42.49
CA GLU A 444 0.58 -13.88 -42.78
C GLU A 444 0.25 -12.86 -43.90
N THR A 445 -0.86 -13.05 -44.63
CA THR A 445 -1.37 -12.06 -45.59
C THR A 445 -2.14 -10.93 -44.93
N LEU A 446 -2.58 -11.12 -43.70
CA LEU A 446 -3.32 -10.17 -42.85
C LEU A 446 -2.37 -9.63 -41.76
N ASN A 447 -1.39 -8.87 -42.19
CA ASN A 447 -0.25 -8.51 -41.36
C ASN A 447 -0.51 -7.41 -40.33
N THR A 448 -1.71 -6.79 -40.33
CA THR A 448 -2.13 -5.79 -39.34
C THR A 448 -3.59 -5.96 -38.96
N LEU A 449 -4.04 -5.21 -37.92
CA LEU A 449 -5.42 -5.25 -37.42
C LEU A 449 -6.47 -4.94 -38.50
N GLU A 450 -6.21 -3.96 -39.35
CA GLU A 450 -7.19 -3.43 -40.31
C GLU A 450 -7.65 -4.50 -41.33
N PRO A 451 -6.77 -5.18 -42.09
CA PRO A 451 -7.19 -6.23 -43.01
C PRO A 451 -7.80 -7.42 -42.30
N SER A 452 -7.37 -7.74 -41.07
CA SER A 452 -7.92 -8.86 -40.28
C SER A 452 -9.38 -8.59 -39.90
N VAL A 453 -9.69 -7.39 -39.36
CA VAL A 453 -11.07 -7.02 -39.01
C VAL A 453 -11.94 -6.89 -40.26
N LEU A 454 -11.42 -6.29 -41.34
CA LEU A 454 -12.17 -6.16 -42.59
C LEU A 454 -12.53 -7.52 -43.20
N LYS A 455 -11.63 -8.50 -43.14
CA LYS A 455 -11.88 -9.88 -43.62
C LYS A 455 -13.03 -10.54 -42.88
N GLU A 456 -13.06 -10.42 -41.54
CA GLU A 456 -14.12 -11.00 -40.71
C GLU A 456 -15.50 -10.37 -40.98
N ASN A 457 -15.53 -9.14 -41.49
CA ASN A 457 -16.77 -8.42 -41.80
C ASN A 457 -17.08 -8.41 -43.31
N LYS A 458 -16.45 -9.25 -44.11
CA LYS A 458 -16.63 -9.29 -45.56
C LYS A 458 -18.07 -9.61 -45.98
N GLU A 459 -18.75 -10.51 -45.28
CA GLU A 459 -20.15 -10.88 -45.57
C GLU A 459 -21.13 -9.77 -45.23
N ALA A 460 -20.81 -8.90 -44.28
CA ALA A 460 -21.56 -7.73 -43.85
C ALA A 460 -20.90 -6.41 -44.29
N PHE A 461 -20.21 -6.41 -45.42
CA PHE A 461 -19.32 -5.32 -45.86
C PHE A 461 -20.02 -3.95 -45.87
N ASP A 462 -21.23 -3.85 -46.44
CA ASP A 462 -21.93 -2.57 -46.52
C ASP A 462 -22.28 -2.01 -45.13
N ASN A 463 -22.77 -2.83 -44.25
CA ASN A 463 -23.02 -2.47 -42.85
C ASN A 463 -21.74 -2.02 -42.16
N PHE A 464 -20.66 -2.76 -42.29
CA PHE A 464 -19.40 -2.42 -41.68
C PHE A 464 -18.83 -1.10 -42.24
N LYS A 465 -18.93 -0.90 -43.57
CA LYS A 465 -18.55 0.34 -44.24
C LYS A 465 -19.33 1.54 -43.68
N ASP A 466 -20.64 1.41 -43.52
CA ASP A 466 -21.51 2.47 -42.99
C ASP A 466 -21.18 2.86 -41.53
N ILE A 467 -20.71 1.92 -40.74
CA ILE A 467 -20.23 2.19 -39.38
C ILE A 467 -18.96 3.06 -39.41
N ILE A 468 -17.96 2.68 -40.23
CA ILE A 468 -16.62 3.24 -40.14
C ILE A 468 -16.34 4.41 -41.08
N TYR A 469 -17.11 4.55 -42.16
CA TYR A 469 -16.94 5.58 -43.18
C TYR A 469 -18.16 6.46 -43.34
N ARG A 470 -18.01 7.77 -43.27
CA ARG A 470 -19.08 8.77 -43.38
C ARG A 470 -18.91 9.72 -44.56
N GLY A 471 -18.05 9.36 -45.53
CA GLY A 471 -17.86 10.16 -46.73
C GLY A 471 -18.91 9.90 -47.81
N ASN A 472 -18.98 10.78 -48.80
CA ASN A 472 -19.94 10.67 -49.91
C ASN A 472 -19.48 9.72 -51.03
N LYS A 473 -18.26 9.20 -50.99
CA LYS A 473 -17.69 8.28 -51.97
C LYS A 473 -18.08 6.85 -51.61
N ASP A 474 -18.61 6.11 -52.56
CA ASP A 474 -18.79 4.66 -52.35
C ASP A 474 -17.43 3.96 -52.48
N LEU A 475 -16.93 3.39 -51.33
CA LEU A 475 -15.65 2.73 -51.28
C LEU A 475 -15.80 1.23 -51.53
N ASN A 476 -14.94 0.69 -52.37
CA ASN A 476 -14.79 -0.75 -52.53
C ASN A 476 -13.93 -1.34 -51.35
N TYR A 477 -13.78 -2.66 -51.35
CA TYR A 477 -13.06 -3.37 -50.28
C TYR A 477 -11.60 -2.90 -50.10
N GLU A 478 -10.87 -2.70 -51.18
CA GLU A 478 -9.47 -2.27 -51.13
C GLU A 478 -9.35 -0.80 -50.68
N GLU A 479 -10.21 0.07 -51.21
CA GLU A 479 -10.27 1.47 -50.81
C GLU A 479 -10.65 1.66 -49.32
N LEU A 480 -11.56 0.79 -48.81
CA LEU A 480 -11.94 0.80 -47.40
C LEU A 480 -10.78 0.35 -46.51
N CYS A 481 -10.03 -0.68 -46.92
CA CYS A 481 -8.82 -1.12 -46.24
C CYS A 481 -7.77 0.00 -46.17
N GLU A 482 -7.53 0.68 -47.30
CA GLU A 482 -6.60 1.85 -47.33
C GLU A 482 -7.07 2.99 -46.44
N PHE A 483 -8.39 3.24 -46.38
CA PHE A 483 -8.95 4.23 -45.47
C PHE A 483 -8.68 3.85 -44.00
N MET A 484 -8.92 2.59 -43.63
CA MET A 484 -8.66 2.09 -42.26
C MET A 484 -7.18 2.23 -41.88
N LEU A 485 -6.26 1.83 -42.77
CA LEU A 485 -4.82 1.95 -42.56
C LEU A 485 -4.35 3.39 -42.36
N LYS A 486 -4.96 4.34 -43.07
CA LYS A 486 -4.62 5.78 -42.98
C LYS A 486 -5.26 6.47 -41.78
N ASN A 487 -6.39 5.94 -41.28
CA ASN A 487 -7.19 6.57 -40.24
C ASN A 487 -7.43 5.61 -39.05
N LYS A 488 -6.36 4.93 -38.60
CA LYS A 488 -6.39 3.83 -37.64
C LYS A 488 -7.31 4.08 -36.43
N THR A 489 -7.05 5.14 -35.69
CA THR A 489 -7.84 5.44 -34.47
C THR A 489 -9.26 5.92 -34.80
N GLU A 490 -9.47 6.56 -35.93
CA GLU A 490 -10.78 7.11 -36.30
C GLU A 490 -11.82 6.01 -36.55
N TRP A 491 -11.49 5.02 -37.40
CA TRP A 491 -12.40 3.92 -37.67
C TRP A 491 -12.64 3.06 -36.41
N ALA A 492 -11.59 2.79 -35.63
CA ALA A 492 -11.70 2.03 -34.40
C ALA A 492 -12.61 2.72 -33.37
N MET A 493 -12.50 4.05 -33.24
CA MET A 493 -13.39 4.85 -32.38
C MET A 493 -14.84 4.77 -32.85
N ARG A 494 -15.09 4.81 -34.17
CA ARG A 494 -16.45 4.68 -34.71
C ARG A 494 -17.05 3.33 -34.42
N VAL A 495 -16.27 2.24 -34.55
CA VAL A 495 -16.69 0.91 -34.14
C VAL A 495 -16.99 0.87 -32.64
N PHE A 496 -16.11 1.45 -31.82
CA PHE A 496 -16.31 1.46 -30.38
C PHE A 496 -17.59 2.18 -29.94
N LEU A 497 -17.95 3.25 -30.63
CA LEU A 497 -19.16 4.06 -30.33
C LEU A 497 -20.43 3.55 -31.02
N SER A 498 -20.34 2.59 -31.94
CA SER A 498 -21.51 2.06 -32.66
C SER A 498 -22.36 1.20 -31.73
N GLU A 499 -23.67 1.21 -31.94
CA GLU A 499 -24.57 0.24 -31.29
C GLU A 499 -24.61 -1.11 -32.03
N GLU A 500 -24.16 -1.14 -33.28
CA GLU A 500 -24.12 -2.35 -34.09
C GLU A 500 -22.90 -3.21 -33.77
N LYS A 501 -23.13 -4.52 -33.77
CA LYS A 501 -22.06 -5.50 -33.54
C LYS A 501 -21.31 -5.77 -34.83
N ILE A 502 -20.00 -5.98 -34.71
CA ILE A 502 -19.14 -6.45 -35.77
C ILE A 502 -18.58 -7.86 -35.45
N SER A 503 -17.99 -8.50 -36.45
CA SER A 503 -17.23 -9.73 -36.27
C SER A 503 -15.77 -9.42 -35.95
N TYR A 504 -15.17 -10.21 -35.05
CA TYR A 504 -13.79 -10.03 -34.59
C TYR A 504 -12.90 -11.19 -35.00
N PRO A 505 -11.63 -10.94 -35.37
CA PRO A 505 -10.64 -11.98 -35.64
C PRO A 505 -10.47 -12.97 -34.47
N SER A 506 -10.10 -14.21 -34.77
CA SER A 506 -9.96 -15.29 -33.80
C SER A 506 -8.94 -14.94 -32.69
N TYR A 507 -7.83 -14.31 -33.04
CA TYR A 507 -6.81 -13.92 -32.04
C TYR A 507 -7.31 -12.85 -31.05
N ILE A 508 -8.20 -11.97 -31.46
CA ILE A 508 -8.86 -11.01 -30.55
C ILE A 508 -9.86 -11.74 -29.63
N LYS A 509 -10.67 -12.65 -30.17
CA LYS A 509 -11.58 -13.49 -29.35
C LYS A 509 -10.79 -14.30 -28.32
N LYS A 510 -9.66 -14.89 -28.71
CA LYS A 510 -8.75 -15.58 -27.81
C LYS A 510 -8.20 -14.66 -26.71
N ALA A 511 -7.81 -13.44 -27.05
CA ALA A 511 -7.27 -12.48 -26.08
C ALA A 511 -8.25 -12.11 -24.97
N ILE A 512 -9.53 -11.98 -25.32
CA ILE A 512 -10.62 -11.69 -24.36
C ILE A 512 -11.18 -12.93 -23.67
N GLY A 513 -10.72 -14.14 -24.02
CA GLY A 513 -11.17 -15.40 -23.44
C GLY A 513 -12.45 -15.98 -24.04
N ALA A 514 -12.96 -15.45 -25.17
CA ALA A 514 -14.23 -15.88 -25.78
C ALA A 514 -14.16 -17.27 -26.43
N ASP A 515 -12.96 -17.78 -26.77
CA ASP A 515 -12.79 -19.10 -27.40
C ASP A 515 -12.81 -20.27 -26.38
N ILE A 516 -12.92 -19.99 -25.07
CA ILE A 516 -12.87 -21.02 -24.02
C ILE A 516 -14.26 -21.62 -23.75
N ASP A 517 -15.33 -20.89 -24.06
CA ASP A 517 -16.71 -21.28 -23.74
C ASP A 517 -17.44 -22.05 -24.88
N GLU A 518 -16.80 -22.24 -26.04
CA GLU A 518 -17.38 -22.99 -27.18
C GLU A 518 -16.95 -24.48 -27.28
N LYS A 519 -16.36 -25.05 -26.18
CA LYS A 519 -16.02 -26.49 -26.16
C LYS A 519 -16.72 -27.26 -25.05
#